data_ad413ae3270320a89b08e99dfa7e4da6
#
_entry.id   ad413ae3270320a89b08e99dfa7e4da6
#
_cell.length_a   1.000
_cell.length_b   1.000
_cell.length_c   1.000
_cell.angle_alpha   90.00
_cell.angle_beta   90.00
_cell.angle_gamma   90.00
#
_symmetry.space_group_name_H-M   'P 1'
#
loop_
_entity.id
_entity.type
_entity.pdbx_description
1 polymer ?
#
loop_
_entity_poly.entity_id
_entity_poly.type
_entity_poly.pdbx_seq_one_letter_code
_entity_poly.pdbx_strand_id
1 'polypeptide(L)'
;MEIPFATDWLRLPARKDGNETRLAYFRRQIILSKPPASCPILITADARYKLYVNGCFVQAGPQKAIDATAWYVDPAELAPFLRAGKNAVAVEVLYFGSDGHSSLLETRTPHLYIGDENGRLSGKSGWRCTAVDGVSFPKPQNTPSGTREDAAGEPRFSGWKTTMYDDSDWEDAVPYTLYEKLLKGGPFCLVPRTIPLI
;
A
#
# COMPACT_ATOMS: atom_id res chain seq x y z
N MET A 1 0.98 9.66 19.38
CA MET A 1 1.44 10.69 18.42
C MET A 1 0.48 10.60 17.24
N GLU A 2 -0.29 11.64 17.00
CA GLU A 2 -1.17 11.71 15.84
C GLU A 2 -0.35 12.12 14.61
N ILE A 3 -0.42 11.34 13.55
CA ILE A 3 0.23 11.68 12.29
C ILE A 3 -0.83 12.40 11.46
N PRO A 4 -0.56 13.63 10.99
CA PRO A 4 -1.49 14.34 10.13
C PRO A 4 -1.82 13.50 8.88
N PHE A 5 -3.08 13.42 8.52
CA PHE A 5 -3.48 12.71 7.30
C PHE A 5 -2.94 13.38 6.04
N ALA A 6 -2.77 14.71 6.06
CA ALA A 6 -2.10 15.48 5.03
C ALA A 6 -0.57 15.23 5.07
N THR A 7 -0.16 14.01 4.76
CA THR A 7 1.24 13.57 4.69
C THR A 7 1.55 13.06 3.29
N ASP A 8 2.79 12.69 3.06
CA ASP A 8 3.25 12.23 1.76
C ASP A 8 2.77 10.79 1.46
N TRP A 9 1.65 10.68 0.82
CA TRP A 9 1.18 9.43 0.24
C TRP A 9 1.78 9.20 -1.14
N LEU A 10 1.82 7.96 -1.57
CA LEU A 10 2.22 7.54 -2.91
C LEU A 10 1.00 7.04 -3.67
N ARG A 11 0.91 7.37 -4.95
CA ARG A 11 -0.11 6.85 -5.85
C ARG A 11 0.45 6.45 -7.20
N LEU A 12 -0.35 5.73 -7.95
CA LEU A 12 -0.11 5.55 -9.39
C LEU A 12 -0.14 6.91 -10.10
N PRO A 13 0.65 7.13 -11.15
CA PRO A 13 0.48 8.26 -12.05
C PRO A 13 -0.97 8.32 -12.57
N ALA A 14 -1.50 9.51 -12.70
CA ALA A 14 -2.92 9.71 -13.03
C ALA A 14 -3.24 9.15 -14.43
N ARG A 15 -3.72 7.94 -14.47
CA ARG A 15 -4.41 7.37 -15.62
C ARG A 15 -5.81 7.02 -15.19
N LYS A 16 -6.75 7.91 -15.49
CA LYS A 16 -8.18 7.74 -15.27
C LYS A 16 -8.52 7.39 -13.82
N ASP A 17 -8.82 8.41 -13.06
CA ASP A 17 -9.56 8.25 -11.81
C ASP A 17 -10.81 7.43 -12.12
N GLY A 18 -10.86 6.21 -11.63
CA GLY A 18 -11.96 5.29 -11.85
C GLY A 18 -12.38 4.73 -10.50
N ASN A 19 -13.68 4.61 -10.31
CA ASN A 19 -14.28 3.99 -9.12
C ASN A 19 -14.23 2.44 -9.18
N GLU A 20 -13.38 1.88 -10.01
CA GLU A 20 -13.29 0.43 -10.19
C GLU A 20 -12.32 -0.19 -9.18
N THR A 21 -12.61 -1.40 -8.76
CA THR A 21 -11.67 -2.20 -7.97
C THR A 21 -10.39 -2.42 -8.76
N ARG A 22 -9.24 -2.18 -8.12
CA ARG A 22 -7.92 -2.26 -8.76
C ARG A 22 -6.89 -2.88 -7.84
N LEU A 23 -5.97 -3.60 -8.45
CA LEU A 23 -4.76 -4.06 -7.81
C LEU A 23 -3.57 -3.23 -8.33
N ALA A 24 -2.77 -2.74 -7.39
CA ALA A 24 -1.56 -1.97 -7.71
C ALA A 24 -0.37 -2.54 -6.96
N TYR A 25 0.77 -2.56 -7.61
CA TYR A 25 2.04 -2.93 -6.99
C TYR A 25 2.92 -1.70 -6.84
N PHE A 26 3.51 -1.57 -5.66
CA PHE A 26 4.53 -0.58 -5.33
C PHE A 26 5.80 -1.30 -4.94
N ARG A 27 6.94 -0.81 -5.41
CA ARG A 27 8.21 -1.46 -5.18
C ARG A 27 9.33 -0.44 -5.03
N ARG A 28 10.24 -0.69 -4.08
CA ARG A 28 11.45 0.11 -3.92
C ARG A 28 12.64 -0.79 -3.67
N GLN A 29 13.73 -0.54 -4.37
CA GLN A 29 15.02 -1.13 -4.08
C GLN A 29 15.84 -0.22 -3.18
N ILE A 30 16.49 -0.79 -2.17
CA ILE A 30 17.44 -0.11 -1.31
C ILE A 30 18.73 -0.91 -1.21
N ILE A 31 19.85 -0.23 -1.02
CA ILE A 31 21.15 -0.85 -0.82
C ILE A 31 21.63 -0.53 0.59
N LEU A 32 21.96 -1.56 1.35
CA LEU A 32 22.46 -1.43 2.72
C LEU A 32 23.88 -1.96 2.81
N SER A 33 24.75 -1.21 3.48
CA SER A 33 26.11 -1.66 3.75
C SER A 33 26.15 -2.82 4.75
N LYS A 34 25.21 -2.83 5.70
CA LYS A 34 24.98 -3.88 6.69
C LYS A 34 23.51 -3.95 7.07
N PRO A 35 23.00 -5.09 7.56
CA PRO A 35 21.67 -5.17 8.11
C PRO A 35 21.50 -4.18 9.27
N PRO A 36 20.40 -3.41 9.34
CA PRO A 36 20.14 -2.56 10.49
C PRO A 36 19.73 -3.40 11.70
N ALA A 37 20.03 -2.93 12.91
CA ALA A 37 19.56 -3.57 14.15
C ALA A 37 18.03 -3.40 14.31
N SER A 38 17.48 -2.31 13.78
CA SER A 38 16.04 -2.01 13.77
C SER A 38 15.71 -1.16 12.55
N CYS A 39 14.53 -1.37 11.99
CA CYS A 39 13.99 -0.61 10.88
C CYS A 39 12.46 -0.52 11.01
N PRO A 40 11.98 0.22 12.02
CA PRO A 40 10.55 0.40 12.24
C PRO A 40 9.98 1.29 11.14
N ILE A 41 8.80 0.92 10.66
CA ILE A 41 8.02 1.71 9.73
C ILE A 41 6.57 1.81 10.21
N LEU A 42 5.86 2.80 9.69
CA LEU A 42 4.40 2.88 9.74
C LEU A 42 3.87 2.72 8.32
N ILE A 43 2.87 1.86 8.13
CA ILE A 43 2.32 1.58 6.81
C ILE A 43 0.80 1.56 6.85
N THR A 44 0.20 2.13 5.81
CA THR A 44 -1.24 1.97 5.52
C THR A 44 -1.49 2.13 4.02
N ALA A 45 -2.66 1.75 3.57
CA ALA A 45 -3.05 1.90 2.17
C ALA A 45 -4.57 2.07 2.04
N ASP A 46 -4.98 2.59 0.91
CA ASP A 46 -6.37 2.56 0.48
C ASP A 46 -6.54 1.47 -0.60
N ALA A 47 -7.23 0.35 -0.30
CA ALA A 47 -7.97 0.07 0.94
C ALA A 47 -7.27 -1.03 1.77
N ARG A 48 -6.52 -1.93 1.13
CA ARG A 48 -5.79 -3.05 1.74
C ARG A 48 -4.39 -3.14 1.21
N TYR A 49 -3.45 -3.58 2.05
CA TYR A 49 -2.10 -3.86 1.60
C TYR A 49 -1.62 -5.24 2.05
N LYS A 50 -0.65 -5.77 1.30
CA LYS A 50 0.26 -6.83 1.73
C LYS A 50 1.69 -6.34 1.54
N LEU A 51 2.48 -6.41 2.61
CA LEU A 51 3.87 -5.95 2.65
C LEU A 51 4.81 -7.16 2.54
N TYR A 52 5.83 -7.01 1.71
CA TYR A 52 6.89 -8.00 1.50
C TYR A 52 8.25 -7.34 1.55
N VAL A 53 9.24 -8.06 2.05
CA VAL A 53 10.66 -7.68 1.96
C VAL A 53 11.46 -8.87 1.43
N ASN A 54 12.20 -8.67 0.35
CA ASN A 54 13.01 -9.71 -0.30
C ASN A 54 12.23 -10.99 -0.65
N GLY A 55 10.96 -10.86 -1.01
CA GLY A 55 10.05 -11.98 -1.30
C GLY A 55 9.35 -12.58 -0.08
N CYS A 56 9.80 -12.27 1.13
CA CYS A 56 9.17 -12.74 2.36
C CYS A 56 7.95 -11.88 2.71
N PHE A 57 6.84 -12.51 3.04
CA PHE A 57 5.66 -11.82 3.57
C PHE A 57 5.96 -11.28 4.97
N VAL A 58 5.63 -10.02 5.21
CA VAL A 58 5.79 -9.35 6.51
C VAL A 58 4.47 -9.24 7.24
N GLN A 59 3.51 -8.57 6.62
CA GLN A 59 2.17 -8.38 7.21
C GLN A 59 1.17 -7.90 6.16
N ALA A 60 -0.11 -7.89 6.55
CA ALA A 60 -1.21 -7.30 5.78
C ALA A 60 -2.05 -6.37 6.64
N GLY A 61 -2.70 -5.41 6.01
CA GLY A 61 -3.56 -4.42 6.65
C GLY A 61 -4.23 -3.50 5.65
N PRO A 62 -4.61 -2.30 6.09
CA PRO A 62 -4.67 -1.85 7.46
C PRO A 62 -5.83 -2.48 8.24
N GLN A 63 -5.88 -2.21 9.57
CA GLN A 63 -7.08 -2.46 10.36
C GLN A 63 -8.25 -1.70 9.75
N LYS A 64 -9.46 -2.28 9.75
CA LYS A 64 -10.67 -1.59 9.30
C LYS A 64 -10.94 -0.37 10.17
N ALA A 65 -11.29 0.75 9.55
CA ALA A 65 -11.80 1.92 10.26
C ALA A 65 -13.14 1.58 10.92
N ILE A 66 -13.35 2.14 12.11
CA ILE A 66 -14.60 2.02 12.85
C ILE A 66 -15.55 3.16 12.45
N ASP A 67 -14.98 4.31 12.11
CA ASP A 67 -15.72 5.50 11.69
C ASP A 67 -14.97 6.27 10.59
N ALA A 68 -15.62 7.29 10.04
CA ALA A 68 -15.08 8.08 8.95
C ALA A 68 -14.01 9.11 9.39
N THR A 69 -13.65 9.18 10.64
CA THR A 69 -12.76 10.22 11.17
C THR A 69 -11.32 9.75 11.37
N ALA A 70 -11.10 8.44 11.43
CA ALA A 70 -9.80 7.85 11.69
C ALA A 70 -9.37 6.84 10.62
N TRP A 71 -8.13 6.96 10.17
CA TRP A 71 -7.49 5.99 9.28
C TRP A 71 -6.39 5.27 10.03
N TYR A 72 -6.44 3.95 10.07
CA TYR A 72 -5.46 3.18 10.82
C TYR A 72 -4.14 3.04 10.08
N VAL A 73 -3.06 3.19 10.83
CA VAL A 73 -1.69 2.92 10.39
C VAL A 73 -1.11 1.79 11.23
N ASP A 74 -0.45 0.86 10.56
CA ASP A 74 0.11 -0.34 11.18
C ASP A 74 1.62 -0.16 11.36
N PRO A 75 2.18 -0.48 12.54
CA PRO A 75 3.62 -0.59 12.71
C PRO A 75 4.14 -1.87 12.08
N ALA A 76 5.35 -1.82 11.53
CA ALA A 76 6.08 -3.00 11.07
C ALA A 76 7.57 -2.86 11.36
N GLU A 77 8.25 -3.96 11.70
CA GLU A 77 9.70 -4.03 11.88
C GLU A 77 10.31 -4.80 10.71
N LEU A 78 11.12 -4.12 9.89
CA LEU A 78 11.69 -4.71 8.69
C LEU A 78 13.08 -5.32 8.88
N ALA A 79 13.79 -4.99 9.96
CA ALA A 79 15.17 -5.46 10.18
C ALA A 79 15.34 -6.98 10.03
N PRO A 80 14.44 -7.85 10.51
CA PRO A 80 14.58 -9.31 10.36
C PRO A 80 14.61 -9.79 8.90
N PHE A 81 14.10 -9.00 7.96
CA PHE A 81 14.00 -9.34 6.54
C PHE A 81 15.06 -8.66 5.69
N LEU A 82 15.80 -7.68 6.26
CA LEU A 82 16.81 -6.91 5.56
C LEU A 82 18.19 -7.57 5.66
N ARG A 83 19.00 -7.39 4.61
CA ARG A 83 20.36 -7.94 4.51
C ARG A 83 21.33 -6.89 3.95
N ALA A 84 22.62 -7.15 4.08
CA ALA A 84 23.63 -6.38 3.36
C ALA A 84 23.46 -6.52 1.85
N GLY A 85 23.76 -5.47 1.12
CA GLY A 85 23.57 -5.40 -0.33
C GLY A 85 22.14 -4.96 -0.73
N LYS A 86 21.68 -5.46 -1.88
CA LYS A 86 20.37 -5.10 -2.44
C LYS A 86 19.22 -5.72 -1.64
N ASN A 87 18.22 -4.92 -1.36
CA ASN A 87 16.94 -5.33 -0.78
C ASN A 87 15.80 -4.75 -1.60
N ALA A 88 14.68 -5.48 -1.66
CA ALA A 88 13.44 -5.05 -2.28
C ALA A 88 12.35 -4.99 -1.23
N VAL A 89 11.74 -3.82 -1.06
CA VAL A 89 10.49 -3.64 -0.31
C VAL A 89 9.38 -3.56 -1.34
N ALA A 90 8.36 -4.38 -1.19
CA ALA A 90 7.28 -4.53 -2.15
C ALA A 90 5.93 -4.51 -1.44
N VAL A 91 4.98 -3.76 -1.97
CA VAL A 91 3.64 -3.61 -1.40
C VAL A 91 2.60 -3.83 -2.48
N GLU A 92 1.73 -4.78 -2.22
CA GLU A 92 0.50 -5.00 -2.98
C GLU A 92 -0.61 -4.16 -2.37
N VAL A 93 -1.29 -3.35 -3.16
CA VAL A 93 -2.41 -2.52 -2.71
C VAL A 93 -3.66 -2.91 -3.49
N LEU A 94 -4.68 -3.36 -2.77
CA LEU A 94 -6.00 -3.61 -3.30
C LEU A 94 -6.91 -2.44 -2.97
N TYR A 95 -7.38 -1.75 -3.99
CA TYR A 95 -8.34 -0.67 -3.93
C TYR A 95 -9.72 -1.17 -4.35
N PHE A 96 -10.74 -0.91 -3.55
CA PHE A 96 -12.09 -1.43 -3.81
C PHE A 96 -12.96 -0.52 -4.70
N GLY A 97 -12.54 0.70 -4.93
CA GLY A 97 -13.34 1.65 -5.69
C GLY A 97 -14.69 1.96 -5.02
N SER A 98 -15.69 2.22 -5.83
CA SER A 98 -17.07 2.44 -5.36
C SER A 98 -17.75 1.18 -4.81
N ASP A 99 -17.11 0.04 -4.94
CA ASP A 99 -17.65 -1.25 -4.48
C ASP A 99 -17.21 -1.57 -3.04
N GLY A 100 -16.44 -0.68 -2.43
CA GLY A 100 -16.05 -0.76 -1.02
C GLY A 100 -17.25 -0.73 -0.09
N HIS A 101 -17.16 -1.53 0.97
CA HIS A 101 -18.18 -1.48 2.02
C HIS A 101 -18.04 -0.18 2.83
N SER A 102 -19.15 0.29 3.38
CA SER A 102 -19.27 1.51 4.19
C SER A 102 -18.32 1.62 5.39
N SER A 103 -17.64 0.55 5.74
CA SER A 103 -16.61 0.52 6.79
C SER A 103 -15.18 0.79 6.31
N LEU A 104 -15.00 1.11 5.03
CA LEU A 104 -13.72 1.46 4.44
C LEU A 104 -13.80 2.91 3.99
N LEU A 105 -12.87 3.72 4.44
CA LEU A 105 -12.66 5.03 3.85
C LEU A 105 -12.01 4.80 2.48
N GLU A 106 -12.53 5.48 1.47
CA GLU A 106 -12.08 5.33 0.10
C GLU A 106 -11.62 6.68 -0.43
N THR A 107 -10.50 6.67 -1.09
CA THR A 107 -10.11 7.73 -2.00
C THR A 107 -10.52 7.34 -3.43
N ARG A 108 -10.06 8.03 -4.44
CA ARG A 108 -10.42 7.72 -5.84
C ARG A 108 -9.40 6.85 -6.56
N THR A 109 -8.34 6.42 -5.89
CA THR A 109 -7.24 5.68 -6.50
C THR A 109 -6.42 4.97 -5.44
N PRO A 110 -5.75 3.86 -5.78
CA PRO A 110 -4.87 3.17 -4.85
C PRO A 110 -3.80 4.12 -4.29
N HIS A 111 -3.76 4.26 -2.97
CA HIS A 111 -2.76 5.05 -2.26
C HIS A 111 -2.00 4.19 -1.27
N LEU A 112 -0.73 4.48 -1.11
CA LEU A 112 0.16 3.85 -0.15
C LEU A 112 0.82 4.93 0.71
N TYR A 113 0.77 4.77 2.03
CA TYR A 113 1.57 5.53 2.97
C TYR A 113 2.63 4.63 3.59
N ILE A 114 3.86 5.09 3.60
CA ILE A 114 4.96 4.51 4.37
C ILE A 114 5.68 5.65 5.09
N GLY A 115 5.72 5.57 6.42
CA GLY A 115 6.51 6.44 7.29
C GLY A 115 7.71 5.69 7.84
N ASP A 116 8.88 6.28 7.73
CA ASP A 116 10.16 5.75 8.21
C ASP A 116 10.96 6.90 8.81
N GLU A 117 11.34 6.81 10.08
CA GLU A 117 12.09 7.86 10.79
C GLU A 117 13.40 8.23 10.11
N ASN A 118 14.02 7.28 9.40
CA ASN A 118 15.27 7.51 8.68
C ASN A 118 15.08 8.02 7.24
N GLY A 119 13.85 8.17 6.78
CA GLY A 119 13.51 8.65 5.44
C GLY A 119 13.94 7.72 4.29
N ARG A 120 14.36 6.49 4.57
CA ARG A 120 14.83 5.55 3.53
C ARG A 120 13.70 5.00 2.68
N LEU A 121 12.55 4.80 3.28
CA LEU A 121 11.36 4.24 2.65
C LEU A 121 10.23 5.25 2.57
N SER A 122 10.19 6.23 3.48
CA SER A 122 9.20 7.28 3.44
C SER A 122 9.35 8.14 2.19
N GLY A 123 8.27 8.47 1.61
CA GLY A 123 8.05 9.58 0.86
C GLY A 123 8.31 9.68 -0.61
N LYS A 124 9.13 10.59 -1.03
CA LYS A 124 8.95 11.41 -2.23
C LYS A 124 9.63 10.86 -3.49
N SER A 125 10.44 9.83 -3.40
CA SER A 125 11.18 9.34 -4.57
C SER A 125 11.65 7.89 -4.43
N GLY A 126 11.94 7.25 -5.56
CA GLY A 126 12.51 5.91 -5.63
C GLY A 126 11.52 4.76 -5.44
N TRP A 127 10.23 5.03 -5.35
CA TRP A 127 9.19 4.04 -5.45
C TRP A 127 8.74 3.90 -6.91
N ARG A 128 8.77 2.68 -7.41
CA ARG A 128 8.18 2.31 -8.70
C ARG A 128 6.80 1.72 -8.43
N CYS A 129 5.89 1.89 -9.40
CA CYS A 129 4.54 1.37 -9.28
C CYS A 129 3.99 0.91 -10.63
N THR A 130 3.03 0.00 -10.57
CA THR A 130 2.27 -0.44 -11.74
C THR A 130 0.86 -0.85 -11.36
N ALA A 131 -0.09 -0.62 -12.24
CA ALA A 131 -1.40 -1.27 -12.15
C ALA A 131 -1.26 -2.72 -12.62
N VAL A 132 -2.00 -3.61 -11.98
CA VAL A 132 -2.01 -5.03 -12.36
C VAL A 132 -3.22 -5.26 -13.26
N ASP A 133 -2.93 -5.39 -14.56
CA ASP A 133 -3.92 -5.82 -15.53
C ASP A 133 -4.06 -7.36 -15.46
N GLY A 134 -5.17 -7.91 -15.94
CA GLY A 134 -5.40 -9.36 -15.95
C GLY A 134 -5.95 -9.94 -14.63
N VAL A 135 -6.17 -9.08 -13.64
CA VAL A 135 -6.97 -9.42 -12.46
C VAL A 135 -8.33 -8.78 -12.61
N SER A 136 -9.38 -9.58 -12.60
CA SER A 136 -10.75 -9.09 -12.61
C SER A 136 -11.41 -9.25 -11.25
N PHE A 137 -12.33 -8.36 -10.96
CA PHE A 137 -13.05 -8.33 -9.70
C PHE A 137 -14.57 -8.41 -9.99
N PRO A 138 -15.06 -9.58 -10.43
CA PRO A 138 -16.47 -9.74 -10.74
C PRO A 138 -17.31 -9.51 -9.49
N LYS A 139 -18.38 -8.72 -9.63
CA LYS A 139 -19.35 -8.52 -8.56
C LYS A 139 -20.10 -9.82 -8.33
N PRO A 140 -20.07 -10.38 -7.13
CA PRO A 140 -20.88 -11.56 -6.84
C PRO A 140 -22.36 -11.18 -6.92
N GLN A 141 -23.11 -11.87 -7.74
CA GLN A 141 -24.57 -11.73 -7.76
C GLN A 141 -25.14 -12.28 -6.44
N ASN A 142 -25.83 -11.41 -5.70
CA ASN A 142 -26.62 -11.79 -4.52
C ASN A 142 -25.87 -12.28 -3.28
N THR A 143 -24.61 -11.90 -3.07
CA THR A 143 -23.92 -12.20 -1.80
C THR A 143 -23.48 -10.92 -1.10
N PRO A 144 -23.65 -10.81 0.23
CA PRO A 144 -23.12 -9.70 1.02
C PRO A 144 -21.59 -9.79 1.20
N SER A 145 -20.94 -10.78 0.65
CA SER A 145 -19.54 -11.10 0.85
C SER A 145 -18.69 -10.53 -0.29
N GLY A 146 -18.45 -9.24 -0.27
CA GLY A 146 -17.26 -8.63 -0.90
C GLY A 146 -16.99 -8.97 -2.37
N THR A 147 -15.92 -8.38 -2.83
CA THR A 147 -15.37 -8.55 -4.18
C THR A 147 -14.62 -9.87 -4.30
N ARG A 148 -14.91 -10.65 -5.32
CA ARG A 148 -14.15 -11.85 -5.68
C ARG A 148 -12.96 -11.43 -6.54
N GLU A 149 -11.80 -11.99 -6.30
CA GLU A 149 -10.61 -11.85 -7.13
C GLU A 149 -10.52 -13.05 -8.08
N ASP A 150 -10.55 -12.79 -9.38
CA ASP A 150 -10.23 -13.74 -10.43
C ASP A 150 -8.92 -13.33 -11.08
N ALA A 151 -7.83 -13.98 -10.70
CA ALA A 151 -6.50 -13.73 -11.22
C ALA A 151 -6.12 -14.82 -12.23
N ALA A 152 -5.93 -14.42 -13.48
CA ALA A 152 -5.38 -15.31 -14.50
C ALA A 152 -3.87 -15.60 -14.30
N GLY A 153 -3.23 -14.90 -13.37
CA GLY A 153 -1.80 -14.94 -13.12
C GLY A 153 -1.02 -14.35 -14.30
N GLU A 154 -0.41 -13.17 -14.10
CA GLU A 154 0.43 -12.59 -15.14
C GLU A 154 1.89 -13.00 -14.98
N PRO A 155 2.47 -13.78 -15.90
CA PRO A 155 3.87 -14.20 -15.82
C PRO A 155 4.85 -13.04 -15.70
N ARG A 156 4.51 -11.86 -16.25
CA ARG A 156 5.36 -10.65 -16.17
C ARG A 156 5.60 -10.18 -14.74
N PHE A 157 4.73 -10.51 -13.80
CA PHE A 157 4.91 -10.18 -12.39
C PHE A 157 5.54 -11.30 -11.58
N SER A 158 5.96 -12.39 -12.21
CA SER A 158 6.65 -13.46 -11.48
C SER A 158 7.91 -12.91 -10.81
N GLY A 159 8.05 -13.12 -9.50
CA GLY A 159 9.21 -12.67 -8.72
C GLY A 159 9.27 -11.16 -8.42
N TRP A 160 8.25 -10.37 -8.70
CA TRP A 160 8.25 -8.92 -8.51
C TRP A 160 8.59 -8.47 -7.07
N LYS A 161 8.41 -9.35 -6.09
CA LYS A 161 8.71 -9.11 -4.67
C LYS A 161 10.20 -9.28 -4.32
N THR A 162 11.02 -9.74 -5.28
CA THR A 162 12.42 -10.08 -5.03
C THR A 162 13.39 -9.05 -5.60
N THR A 163 14.66 -9.11 -5.19
CA THR A 163 15.71 -8.20 -5.68
C THR A 163 16.15 -8.47 -7.11
N MET A 164 15.75 -9.61 -7.70
CA MET A 164 16.14 -10.01 -9.06
C MET A 164 15.18 -9.51 -10.13
N TYR A 165 14.02 -9.02 -9.73
CA TYR A 165 13.01 -8.52 -10.64
C TYR A 165 13.46 -7.18 -11.25
N ASP A 166 13.31 -7.06 -12.56
CA ASP A 166 13.52 -5.82 -13.30
C ASP A 166 12.21 -5.03 -13.33
N ASP A 167 12.20 -3.88 -12.69
CA ASP A 167 11.08 -2.94 -12.64
C ASP A 167 11.29 -1.70 -13.51
N SER A 168 12.19 -1.79 -14.49
CA SER A 168 12.55 -0.65 -15.37
C SER A 168 11.38 -0.16 -16.23
N ASP A 169 10.42 -1.03 -16.53
CA ASP A 169 9.20 -0.72 -17.27
C ASP A 169 8.07 -0.15 -16.37
N TRP A 170 8.25 -0.16 -15.04
CA TRP A 170 7.27 0.43 -14.13
C TRP A 170 7.40 1.95 -14.11
N GLU A 171 6.32 2.62 -13.77
CA GLU A 171 6.29 4.08 -13.61
C GLU A 171 6.80 4.49 -12.22
N ASP A 172 7.25 5.72 -12.10
CA ASP A 172 7.55 6.30 -10.80
C ASP A 172 6.24 6.58 -10.05
N ALA A 173 6.18 6.14 -8.79
CA ALA A 173 5.05 6.49 -7.93
C ALA A 173 5.05 7.99 -7.66
N VAL A 174 3.88 8.61 -7.75
CA VAL A 174 3.71 10.04 -7.60
C VAL A 174 3.39 10.38 -6.15
N PRO A 175 4.14 11.28 -5.50
CA PRO A 175 3.77 11.83 -4.21
C PRO A 175 2.41 12.54 -4.30
N TYR A 176 1.58 12.32 -3.32
CA TYR A 176 0.25 12.88 -3.29
C TYR A 176 -0.14 13.30 -1.87
N THR A 177 -0.55 14.53 -1.72
CA THR A 177 -1.14 15.02 -0.49
C THR A 177 -2.65 14.86 -0.58
N LEU A 178 -3.23 14.00 0.26
CA LEU A 178 -4.67 13.87 0.36
C LEU A 178 -5.25 15.18 0.93
N TYR A 179 -6.07 15.84 0.12
CA TYR A 179 -6.79 17.04 0.56
C TYR A 179 -8.07 16.66 1.29
N GLU A 180 -8.35 17.33 2.39
CA GLU A 180 -9.57 17.21 3.20
C GLU A 180 -10.88 17.30 2.38
N LYS A 181 -10.83 17.95 1.22
CA LYS A 181 -12.00 18.10 0.32
C LYS A 181 -12.49 16.80 -0.32
N LEU A 182 -11.66 15.76 -0.36
CA LEU A 182 -12.07 14.46 -0.93
C LEU A 182 -12.82 13.60 0.08
N LEU A 183 -12.71 13.92 1.34
CA LEU A 183 -13.27 13.16 2.44
C LEU A 183 -14.33 14.03 3.11
N LYS A 184 -15.58 13.69 2.94
CA LYS A 184 -16.67 14.39 3.63
C LYS A 184 -16.56 14.14 5.14
N GLY A 185 -16.09 15.12 5.92
CA GLY A 185 -16.38 15.06 7.33
C GLY A 185 -15.28 15.33 8.35
N GLY A 186 -14.17 15.96 8.05
CA GLY A 186 -13.33 16.48 9.12
C GLY A 186 -11.83 16.28 8.99
N PRO A 187 -11.05 16.69 9.99
CA PRO A 187 -9.62 16.45 10.00
C PRO A 187 -9.37 14.95 10.20
N PHE A 188 -8.85 14.32 9.16
CA PHE A 188 -8.42 12.94 9.26
C PHE A 188 -7.01 12.89 9.86
N CYS A 189 -6.83 11.97 10.79
CA CYS A 189 -5.51 11.63 11.31
C CYS A 189 -5.23 10.15 11.05
N LEU A 190 -3.95 9.82 10.90
CA LEU A 190 -3.49 8.45 10.97
C LEU A 190 -3.36 8.08 12.43
N VAL A 191 -4.09 7.07 12.85
CA VAL A 191 -4.07 6.56 14.23
C VAL A 191 -3.44 5.17 14.27
N PRO A 192 -2.65 4.87 15.30
CA PRO A 192 -2.09 3.55 15.45
C PRO A 192 -3.19 2.48 15.53
N ARG A 193 -2.90 1.32 14.95
CA ARG A 193 -3.72 0.11 15.06
C ARG A 193 -4.03 -0.21 16.53
N THR A 194 -5.27 -0.59 16.80
CA THR A 194 -5.74 -0.96 18.16
C THR A 194 -5.93 -2.46 18.34
N ILE A 195 -6.01 -3.23 17.25
CA ILE A 195 -6.15 -4.68 17.27
C ILE A 195 -4.77 -5.31 16.98
N PRO A 196 -4.29 -6.29 17.77
CA PRO A 196 -3.03 -6.98 17.50
C PRO A 196 -3.00 -7.60 16.10
N LEU A 197 -1.80 -7.68 15.52
CA LEU A 197 -1.55 -8.54 14.37
C LEU A 197 -1.64 -10.01 14.83
N ILE A 198 -2.41 -10.82 14.12
CA ILE A 198 -2.54 -12.25 14.37
C ILE A 198 -1.50 -12.99 13.55
#